data_94863ab552d15b2ec3a3c13d60e82e74
#
_entry.id   94863ab552d15b2ec3a3c13d60e82e74
#
_cell.length_a   1.000
_cell.length_b   1.000
_cell.length_c   1.000
_cell.angle_alpha   90.00
_cell.angle_beta   90.00
_cell.angle_gamma   90.00
#
_symmetry.space_group_name_H-M   'P 1'
#
loop_
_entity.id
_entity.type
_entity.pdbx_description
1 polymer ?
#
loop_
_entity_poly.entity_id
_entity_poly.type
_entity_poly.pdbx_seq_one_letter_code
_entity_poly.pdbx_strand_id
1 'polypeptide(L)'
;MTPAHGQALARLAVVVAPETVTTLGDAGFFGSTAGAKLNQPLVGIAARPSNDGYWQVASDGGIFSYGVAGFYGSTGAINLNQPIVGIATTTTGLGYWMAASDGGIFAFGDAVFYGSMGAKKLNKPVVGMATTPTGHGYWLVASDGGIFSFGDAMFYGSTGNIILAKPIVGMAATSTGRGYWMAASDGGVFTFGDATFYGSLGGSPLVAGHSIVAMATRTQDDGYWLADNLGLVAHFGKAPNFQTTYMPSLNPSTVVGVVATTTGLGMWEVVRPPSGALASLAGRTILVDPGHNGANGAHPEIINQQVFVGNITKSCDTTGTETNGGYTEHAFTWDVSVRLRTILETAGATVVFTHPDDNGVGPCITERAAIGNRAHADAAISIHGDGGPADGRGFHVLFPALLPGLTDDILPASSRLALDVRSQFELATGMPRSTYINGGLIAVDYLGGLNLSDVPKVFIECGNMRNSTDAAIMGEPAYRQQSASGIANALAAFLRGE
;
A
#
# COMPACT_ATOMS: atom_id res chain seq x y z
N MET A 1 43.70 -32.33 -19.18
CA MET A 1 42.25 -32.44 -18.94
C MET A 1 41.97 -31.77 -17.61
N THR A 2 41.55 -30.52 -17.66
CA THR A 2 41.14 -29.71 -16.50
C THR A 2 39.63 -29.80 -16.35
N PRO A 3 39.07 -30.01 -15.16
CA PRO A 3 37.63 -30.06 -14.97
C PRO A 3 37.06 -28.65 -14.96
N ALA A 4 35.95 -28.45 -15.68
CA ALA A 4 35.20 -27.24 -15.75
C ALA A 4 34.56 -26.93 -14.39
N HIS A 5 34.81 -25.72 -13.87
CA HIS A 5 34.14 -25.17 -12.73
C HIS A 5 32.69 -24.76 -13.13
N GLY A 6 31.73 -25.54 -12.66
CA GLY A 6 30.33 -25.15 -12.70
C GLY A 6 30.11 -23.97 -11.75
N GLN A 7 29.89 -22.78 -12.30
CA GLN A 7 29.37 -21.66 -11.53
C GLN A 7 27.91 -21.95 -11.15
N ALA A 8 27.68 -22.18 -9.87
CA ALA A 8 26.35 -22.16 -9.30
C ALA A 8 25.80 -20.72 -9.44
N LEU A 9 24.80 -20.57 -10.30
CA LEU A 9 24.01 -19.34 -10.37
C LEU A 9 23.34 -19.14 -9.01
N ALA A 10 23.85 -18.19 -8.23
CA ALA A 10 23.18 -17.71 -7.04
C ALA A 10 21.81 -17.18 -7.50
N ARG A 11 20.74 -17.84 -7.07
CA ARG A 11 19.38 -17.31 -7.21
C ARG A 11 19.34 -15.97 -6.49
N LEU A 12 19.23 -14.89 -7.24
CA LEU A 12 18.89 -13.58 -6.69
C LEU A 12 17.58 -13.73 -5.92
N ALA A 13 17.64 -13.56 -4.60
CA ALA A 13 16.45 -13.47 -3.79
C ALA A 13 15.67 -12.25 -4.28
N VAL A 14 14.50 -12.47 -4.86
CA VAL A 14 13.57 -11.38 -5.20
C VAL A 14 13.17 -10.74 -3.88
N VAL A 15 13.61 -9.52 -3.63
CA VAL A 15 13.16 -8.75 -2.47
C VAL A 15 11.74 -8.29 -2.79
N VAL A 16 10.75 -8.96 -2.21
CA VAL A 16 9.35 -8.59 -2.35
C VAL A 16 9.09 -7.40 -1.44
N ALA A 17 8.48 -6.35 -1.98
CA ALA A 17 8.11 -5.16 -1.22
C ALA A 17 7.14 -5.52 -0.07
N PRO A 18 7.19 -4.82 1.08
CA PRO A 18 6.34 -5.14 2.23
C PRO A 18 4.88 -4.91 1.90
N GLU A 19 4.08 -5.85 2.31
CA GLU A 19 2.65 -5.86 2.09
C GLU A 19 1.92 -5.36 3.33
N THR A 20 0.87 -4.58 3.16
CA THR A 20 0.11 -3.96 4.24
C THR A 20 -1.28 -4.57 4.35
N VAL A 21 -1.92 -4.41 5.51
CA VAL A 21 -3.33 -4.69 5.72
C VAL A 21 -4.07 -3.36 5.84
N THR A 22 -5.08 -3.17 5.00
CA THR A 22 -6.05 -2.07 5.13
C THR A 22 -7.27 -2.59 5.88
N THR A 23 -7.82 -1.79 6.78
CA THR A 23 -9.02 -2.10 7.55
C THR A 23 -10.15 -1.16 7.13
N LEU A 24 -11.32 -1.72 6.85
CA LEU A 24 -12.52 -1.00 6.48
C LEU A 24 -13.65 -1.33 7.46
N GLY A 25 -14.52 -0.35 7.73
CA GLY A 25 -15.62 -0.52 8.66
C GLY A 25 -15.17 -0.84 10.09
N ASP A 26 -15.68 -1.91 10.68
CA ASP A 26 -15.36 -2.36 12.04
C ASP A 26 -14.17 -3.32 12.15
N ALA A 27 -13.42 -3.53 11.07
CA ALA A 27 -12.25 -4.40 11.08
C ALA A 27 -11.11 -3.79 11.92
N GLY A 28 -10.61 -4.53 12.91
CA GLY A 28 -9.47 -4.13 13.75
C GLY A 28 -8.12 -4.42 13.08
N PHE A 29 -7.13 -3.54 13.26
CA PHE A 29 -5.77 -3.82 12.80
C PHE A 29 -4.98 -4.59 13.88
N PHE A 30 -4.44 -5.75 13.53
CA PHE A 30 -3.67 -6.64 14.44
C PHE A 30 -2.20 -6.75 14.05
N GLY A 31 -1.77 -6.12 12.96
CA GLY A 31 -0.41 -6.18 12.43
C GLY A 31 -0.38 -6.57 10.95
N SER A 32 0.80 -6.50 10.35
CA SER A 32 1.00 -6.88 8.94
C SER A 32 2.45 -7.30 8.69
N THR A 33 2.71 -7.85 7.51
CA THR A 33 4.07 -8.16 7.05
C THR A 33 4.87 -6.92 6.63
N ALA A 34 4.35 -5.70 6.82
CA ALA A 34 5.06 -4.48 6.51
C ALA A 34 6.44 -4.46 7.21
N GLY A 35 7.51 -4.26 6.42
CA GLY A 35 8.89 -4.33 6.92
C GLY A 35 9.49 -5.73 7.05
N ALA A 36 8.72 -6.80 6.86
CA ALA A 36 9.24 -8.16 6.84
C ALA A 36 9.80 -8.53 5.45
N LYS A 37 10.93 -9.22 5.43
CA LYS A 37 11.46 -9.80 4.19
C LYS A 37 10.71 -11.10 3.90
N LEU A 38 9.88 -11.09 2.86
CA LEU A 38 9.17 -12.28 2.40
C LEU A 38 9.99 -13.04 1.35
N ASN A 39 9.91 -14.37 1.37
CA ASN A 39 10.50 -15.20 0.30
C ASN A 39 9.64 -15.19 -0.96
N GLN A 40 8.32 -15.14 -0.79
CA GLN A 40 7.33 -15.11 -1.86
C GLN A 40 6.19 -14.14 -1.50
N PRO A 41 5.49 -13.58 -2.51
CA PRO A 41 4.42 -12.61 -2.29
C PRO A 41 3.20 -13.22 -1.58
N LEU A 42 2.50 -12.38 -0.78
CA LEU A 42 1.19 -12.74 -0.22
C LEU A 42 0.16 -12.94 -1.34
N VAL A 43 -0.77 -13.85 -1.10
CA VAL A 43 -1.83 -14.19 -2.06
C VAL A 43 -3.21 -14.28 -1.38
N GLY A 44 -3.30 -14.09 -0.07
CA GLY A 44 -4.58 -14.18 0.61
C GLY A 44 -4.53 -13.87 2.11
N ILE A 45 -5.72 -13.73 2.67
CA ILE A 45 -5.96 -13.49 4.10
C ILE A 45 -7.18 -14.31 4.54
N ALA A 46 -7.13 -14.84 5.76
CA ALA A 46 -8.27 -15.45 6.43
C ALA A 46 -8.41 -14.91 7.85
N ALA A 47 -9.60 -14.47 8.22
CA ALA A 47 -9.86 -13.97 9.57
C ALA A 47 -10.27 -15.10 10.51
N ARG A 48 -9.96 -14.94 11.81
CA ARG A 48 -10.55 -15.79 12.83
C ARG A 48 -12.06 -15.52 12.96
N PRO A 49 -12.87 -16.54 13.24
CA PRO A 49 -14.32 -16.37 13.45
C PRO A 49 -14.69 -15.38 14.56
N SER A 50 -13.77 -15.15 15.51
CA SER A 50 -13.92 -14.18 16.62
C SER A 50 -13.56 -12.73 16.25
N ASN A 51 -13.08 -12.44 15.03
CA ASN A 51 -12.60 -11.13 14.58
C ASN A 51 -11.45 -10.54 15.43
N ASP A 52 -10.69 -11.35 16.17
CA ASP A 52 -9.61 -10.95 17.07
C ASP A 52 -8.21 -11.23 16.52
N GLY A 53 -8.13 -11.58 15.25
CA GLY A 53 -6.88 -11.87 14.55
C GLY A 53 -7.11 -12.45 13.15
N TYR A 54 -6.04 -12.57 12.39
CA TYR A 54 -6.06 -13.12 11.04
C TYR A 54 -4.72 -13.75 10.65
N TRP A 55 -4.75 -14.55 9.59
CA TRP A 55 -3.58 -15.09 8.91
C TRP A 55 -3.42 -14.48 7.52
N GLN A 56 -2.20 -14.13 7.17
CA GLN A 56 -1.81 -13.86 5.80
C GLN A 56 -1.04 -15.06 5.25
N VAL A 57 -1.26 -15.41 3.99
CA VAL A 57 -0.57 -16.52 3.32
C VAL A 57 0.22 -16.04 2.12
N ALA A 58 1.48 -16.47 2.01
CA ALA A 58 2.33 -16.24 0.84
C ALA A 58 2.17 -17.37 -0.20
N SER A 59 2.58 -17.12 -1.45
CA SER A 59 2.43 -18.09 -2.54
C SER A 59 3.28 -19.37 -2.38
N ASP A 60 4.30 -19.36 -1.52
CA ASP A 60 5.03 -20.56 -1.07
C ASP A 60 4.34 -21.27 0.11
N GLY A 61 3.22 -20.72 0.60
CA GLY A 61 2.49 -21.19 1.76
C GLY A 61 3.11 -20.80 3.09
N GLY A 62 4.00 -19.79 3.11
CA GLY A 62 4.40 -19.11 4.33
C GLY A 62 3.19 -18.48 5.02
N ILE A 63 3.05 -18.67 6.34
CA ILE A 63 1.93 -18.15 7.14
C ILE A 63 2.43 -17.10 8.12
N PHE A 64 1.70 -15.99 8.19
CA PHE A 64 1.94 -14.88 9.11
C PHE A 64 0.69 -14.66 9.95
N SER A 65 0.82 -14.84 11.27
CA SER A 65 -0.28 -14.80 12.22
C SER A 65 -0.28 -13.47 12.98
N TYR A 66 -1.45 -12.84 13.10
CA TYR A 66 -1.62 -11.56 13.78
C TYR A 66 -2.80 -11.58 14.77
N GLY A 67 -2.68 -10.76 15.82
CA GLY A 67 -3.66 -10.77 16.90
C GLY A 67 -3.60 -12.08 17.70
N VAL A 68 -4.75 -12.68 17.95
CA VAL A 68 -4.86 -13.97 18.70
C VAL A 68 -4.74 -15.19 17.76
N ALA A 69 -4.50 -14.98 16.46
CA ALA A 69 -4.36 -16.07 15.50
C ALA A 69 -3.10 -16.90 15.77
N GLY A 70 -3.28 -18.20 16.05
CA GLY A 70 -2.19 -19.14 16.31
C GLY A 70 -1.49 -19.58 15.01
N PHE A 71 -0.19 -19.89 15.08
CA PHE A 71 0.52 -20.56 13.98
C PHE A 71 0.36 -22.08 14.14
N TYR A 72 -0.21 -22.73 13.12
CA TYR A 72 -0.48 -24.17 13.13
C TYR A 72 0.38 -24.96 12.14
N GLY A 73 1.20 -24.28 11.34
CA GLY A 73 2.11 -24.85 10.34
C GLY A 73 2.08 -24.11 9.02
N SER A 74 3.03 -24.43 8.14
CA SER A 74 3.15 -23.80 6.82
C SER A 74 3.85 -24.72 5.82
N THR A 75 3.76 -24.39 4.54
CA THR A 75 4.53 -25.07 3.49
C THR A 75 5.73 -24.25 3.01
N GLY A 76 6.02 -23.11 3.63
CA GLY A 76 7.09 -22.19 3.20
C GLY A 76 8.51 -22.76 3.22
N ALA A 77 8.72 -23.94 3.84
CA ALA A 77 10.00 -24.64 3.86
C ALA A 77 10.08 -25.80 2.86
N ILE A 78 9.03 -26.09 2.10
CA ILE A 78 8.98 -27.17 1.13
C ILE A 78 8.77 -26.65 -0.30
N ASN A 79 9.27 -27.40 -1.29
CA ASN A 79 9.00 -27.06 -2.70
C ASN A 79 7.59 -27.51 -3.08
N LEU A 80 6.72 -26.56 -3.38
CA LEU A 80 5.39 -26.85 -3.91
C LEU A 80 5.45 -27.11 -5.41
N ASN A 81 4.59 -28.00 -5.92
CA ASN A 81 4.42 -28.22 -7.35
C ASN A 81 3.82 -26.98 -8.03
N GLN A 82 2.89 -26.32 -7.36
CA GLN A 82 2.23 -25.11 -7.80
C GLN A 82 2.03 -24.14 -6.62
N PRO A 83 1.97 -22.82 -6.86
CA PRO A 83 1.83 -21.83 -5.80
C PRO A 83 0.49 -21.93 -5.08
N ILE A 84 0.47 -21.56 -3.79
CA ILE A 84 -0.74 -21.31 -3.03
C ILE A 84 -1.47 -20.11 -3.63
N VAL A 85 -2.82 -20.20 -3.67
CA VAL A 85 -3.71 -19.17 -4.24
C VAL A 85 -4.85 -18.80 -3.29
N GLY A 86 -4.97 -19.45 -2.13
CA GLY A 86 -6.02 -19.14 -1.16
C GLY A 86 -5.81 -19.82 0.18
N ILE A 87 -6.44 -19.25 1.19
CA ILE A 87 -6.49 -19.74 2.57
C ILE A 87 -7.92 -19.63 3.10
N ALA A 88 -8.36 -20.60 3.89
CA ALA A 88 -9.63 -20.55 4.61
C ALA A 88 -9.47 -21.11 6.03
N THR A 89 -10.11 -20.50 7.02
CA THR A 89 -10.04 -20.90 8.42
C THR A 89 -11.07 -21.98 8.76
N THR A 90 -10.78 -22.78 9.79
CA THR A 90 -11.77 -23.66 10.42
C THR A 90 -12.80 -22.84 11.21
N THR A 91 -13.97 -23.42 11.45
CA THR A 91 -15.04 -22.76 12.24
C THR A 91 -14.63 -22.50 13.70
N THR A 92 -13.65 -23.21 14.20
CA THR A 92 -13.08 -23.04 15.55
C THR A 92 -12.03 -21.92 15.59
N GLY A 93 -11.42 -21.57 14.43
CA GLY A 93 -10.27 -20.68 14.36
C GLY A 93 -8.98 -21.31 14.94
N LEU A 94 -8.92 -22.65 15.05
CA LEU A 94 -7.75 -23.40 15.54
C LEU A 94 -7.02 -24.15 14.41
N GLY A 95 -7.33 -23.82 13.16
CA GLY A 95 -6.70 -24.37 11.98
C GLY A 95 -7.10 -23.65 10.71
N TYR A 96 -6.48 -24.04 9.62
CA TYR A 96 -6.74 -23.50 8.29
C TYR A 96 -6.37 -24.48 7.18
N TRP A 97 -7.03 -24.33 6.03
CA TRP A 97 -6.68 -24.96 4.77
C TRP A 97 -6.00 -23.95 3.85
N MET A 98 -5.01 -24.41 3.08
CA MET A 98 -4.43 -23.67 1.98
C MET A 98 -4.67 -24.44 0.68
N ALA A 99 -5.08 -23.74 -0.39
CA ALA A 99 -5.27 -24.30 -1.70
C ALA A 99 -4.16 -23.85 -2.65
N ALA A 100 -3.55 -24.78 -3.37
CA ALA A 100 -2.62 -24.51 -4.46
C ALA A 100 -3.35 -24.38 -5.80
N SER A 101 -2.72 -23.76 -6.80
CA SER A 101 -3.34 -23.54 -8.13
C SER A 101 -3.58 -24.82 -8.94
N ASP A 102 -2.93 -25.95 -8.61
CA ASP A 102 -3.22 -27.27 -9.12
C ASP A 102 -4.37 -27.98 -8.37
N GLY A 103 -4.96 -27.30 -7.37
CA GLY A 103 -5.98 -27.84 -6.49
C GLY A 103 -5.46 -28.75 -5.39
N GLY A 104 -4.16 -28.72 -5.12
CA GLY A 104 -3.56 -29.31 -3.93
C GLY A 104 -4.08 -28.62 -2.66
N ILE A 105 -4.37 -29.39 -1.61
CA ILE A 105 -4.85 -28.88 -0.32
C ILE A 105 -3.88 -29.26 0.77
N PHE A 106 -3.55 -28.27 1.62
CA PHE A 106 -2.75 -28.41 2.83
C PHE A 106 -3.60 -28.02 4.03
N ALA A 107 -3.68 -28.90 5.02
CA ALA A 107 -4.50 -28.73 6.22
C ALA A 107 -3.60 -28.64 7.46
N PHE A 108 -3.83 -27.64 8.30
CA PHE A 108 -3.04 -27.38 9.51
C PHE A 108 -3.93 -27.12 10.73
N GLY A 109 -3.42 -27.44 11.91
CA GLY A 109 -4.19 -27.35 13.15
C GLY A 109 -5.29 -28.39 13.19
N ASP A 110 -6.52 -27.97 13.50
CA ASP A 110 -7.70 -28.84 13.52
C ASP A 110 -8.39 -28.98 12.16
N ALA A 111 -7.81 -28.43 11.10
CA ALA A 111 -8.34 -28.56 9.74
C ALA A 111 -8.23 -30.02 9.24
N VAL A 112 -9.37 -30.61 8.86
CA VAL A 112 -9.43 -31.98 8.34
C VAL A 112 -9.30 -31.97 6.81
N PHE A 113 -8.48 -32.87 6.27
CA PHE A 113 -8.33 -33.04 4.83
C PHE A 113 -9.50 -33.88 4.28
N TYR A 114 -10.27 -33.30 3.35
CA TYR A 114 -11.43 -33.95 2.72
C TYR A 114 -11.17 -34.38 1.27
N GLY A 115 -10.01 -34.07 0.71
CA GLY A 115 -9.60 -34.41 -0.65
C GLY A 115 -8.99 -33.25 -1.40
N SER A 116 -8.45 -33.51 -2.59
CA SER A 116 -7.78 -32.50 -3.42
C SER A 116 -7.82 -32.85 -4.92
N MET A 117 -7.43 -31.87 -5.75
CA MET A 117 -7.21 -32.05 -7.19
C MET A 117 -5.71 -32.14 -7.54
N GLY A 118 -4.79 -32.01 -6.61
CA GLY A 118 -3.34 -31.87 -6.83
C GLY A 118 -2.63 -32.99 -7.60
N ALA A 119 -3.30 -34.12 -7.86
CA ALA A 119 -2.78 -35.19 -8.72
C ALA A 119 -3.55 -35.32 -10.04
N LYS A 120 -4.46 -34.39 -10.34
CA LYS A 120 -5.31 -34.45 -11.54
C LYS A 120 -5.01 -33.28 -12.47
N LYS A 121 -5.07 -33.54 -13.78
CA LYS A 121 -4.93 -32.48 -14.77
C LYS A 121 -6.23 -31.63 -14.77
N LEU A 122 -6.09 -30.34 -14.46
CA LEU A 122 -7.16 -29.36 -14.54
C LEU A 122 -7.19 -28.69 -15.93
N ASN A 123 -8.38 -28.29 -16.39
CA ASN A 123 -8.50 -27.48 -17.61
C ASN A 123 -7.99 -26.06 -17.37
N LYS A 124 -8.25 -25.50 -16.20
CA LYS A 124 -7.80 -24.19 -15.75
C LYS A 124 -7.36 -24.25 -14.29
N PRO A 125 -6.43 -23.37 -13.85
CA PRO A 125 -5.95 -23.36 -12.48
C PRO A 125 -7.06 -23.01 -11.48
N VAL A 126 -6.95 -23.55 -10.27
CA VAL A 126 -7.72 -23.12 -9.11
C VAL A 126 -7.28 -21.70 -8.75
N VAL A 127 -8.24 -20.84 -8.39
CA VAL A 127 -8.04 -19.41 -8.05
C VAL A 127 -8.64 -19.02 -6.70
N GLY A 128 -9.35 -19.95 -6.04
CA GLY A 128 -9.94 -19.68 -4.73
C GLY A 128 -10.58 -20.92 -4.11
N MET A 129 -10.93 -20.76 -2.82
CA MET A 129 -11.64 -21.78 -2.05
C MET A 129 -12.66 -21.13 -1.11
N ALA A 130 -13.69 -21.90 -0.74
CA ALA A 130 -14.63 -21.56 0.33
C ALA A 130 -14.94 -22.80 1.15
N THR A 131 -15.12 -22.65 2.46
CA THR A 131 -15.46 -23.75 3.38
C THR A 131 -16.98 -23.85 3.55
N THR A 132 -17.46 -25.06 3.87
CA THR A 132 -18.84 -25.22 4.33
C THR A 132 -19.00 -24.64 5.74
N PRO A 133 -20.20 -24.13 6.10
CA PRO A 133 -20.45 -23.60 7.45
C PRO A 133 -20.29 -24.66 8.57
N THR A 134 -20.37 -25.92 8.22
CA THR A 134 -20.15 -27.04 9.14
C THR A 134 -18.66 -27.26 9.46
N GLY A 135 -17.75 -26.74 8.58
CA GLY A 135 -16.32 -27.04 8.63
C GLY A 135 -15.95 -28.46 8.18
N HIS A 136 -16.92 -29.24 7.61
CA HIS A 136 -16.70 -30.62 7.19
C HIS A 136 -16.54 -30.77 5.67
N GLY A 137 -16.28 -29.67 4.97
CA GLY A 137 -16.02 -29.67 3.55
C GLY A 137 -15.59 -28.31 3.01
N TYR A 138 -15.25 -28.28 1.73
CA TYR A 138 -14.88 -27.07 1.02
C TYR A 138 -15.10 -27.22 -0.49
N TRP A 139 -15.26 -26.09 -1.15
CA TRP A 139 -15.25 -25.95 -2.60
C TRP A 139 -13.94 -25.33 -3.05
N LEU A 140 -13.43 -25.76 -4.21
CA LEU A 140 -12.39 -25.08 -4.97
C LEU A 140 -13.03 -24.56 -6.26
N VAL A 141 -12.66 -23.35 -6.67
CA VAL A 141 -13.08 -22.75 -7.93
C VAL A 141 -11.89 -22.56 -8.85
N ALA A 142 -12.04 -23.00 -10.11
CA ALA A 142 -11.06 -22.75 -11.17
C ALA A 142 -11.37 -21.44 -11.92
N SER A 143 -10.40 -20.90 -12.66
CA SER A 143 -10.56 -19.62 -13.36
C SER A 143 -11.57 -19.64 -14.52
N ASP A 144 -12.00 -20.82 -14.99
CA ASP A 144 -13.13 -21.01 -15.91
C ASP A 144 -14.47 -21.18 -15.17
N GLY A 145 -14.44 -21.12 -13.83
CA GLY A 145 -15.59 -21.31 -12.94
C GLY A 145 -15.96 -22.78 -12.76
N GLY A 146 -15.08 -23.71 -13.10
CA GLY A 146 -15.20 -25.12 -12.69
C GLY A 146 -15.16 -25.24 -11.16
N ILE A 147 -16.07 -26.03 -10.58
CA ILE A 147 -16.18 -26.23 -9.13
C ILE A 147 -15.79 -27.66 -8.78
N PHE A 148 -14.98 -27.82 -7.74
CA PHE A 148 -14.62 -29.09 -7.13
C PHE A 148 -15.08 -29.12 -5.68
N SER A 149 -15.89 -30.10 -5.33
CA SER A 149 -16.53 -30.24 -4.01
C SER A 149 -15.89 -31.39 -3.21
N PHE A 150 -15.58 -31.13 -1.94
CA PHE A 150 -14.97 -32.12 -1.04
C PHE A 150 -15.67 -32.13 0.32
N GLY A 151 -15.67 -33.31 0.97
CA GLY A 151 -16.38 -33.48 2.23
C GLY A 151 -17.90 -33.39 2.05
N ASP A 152 -18.55 -32.59 2.89
CA ASP A 152 -19.98 -32.33 2.82
C ASP A 152 -20.39 -31.18 1.86
N ALA A 153 -19.43 -30.61 1.14
CA ALA A 153 -19.69 -29.57 0.15
C ALA A 153 -20.45 -30.11 -1.04
N MET A 154 -21.69 -29.62 -1.25
CA MET A 154 -22.56 -30.05 -2.35
C MET A 154 -22.29 -29.22 -3.63
N PHE A 155 -22.39 -29.85 -4.79
CA PHE A 155 -22.30 -29.16 -6.08
C PHE A 155 -23.64 -28.51 -6.44
N TYR A 156 -23.67 -27.20 -6.67
CA TYR A 156 -24.86 -26.43 -7.02
C TYR A 156 -24.83 -25.90 -8.45
N GLY A 157 -23.74 -26.09 -9.19
CA GLY A 157 -23.56 -25.65 -10.57
C GLY A 157 -22.19 -24.98 -10.79
N SER A 158 -21.88 -24.68 -12.04
CA SER A 158 -20.62 -24.07 -12.43
C SER A 158 -20.73 -23.31 -13.75
N THR A 159 -19.76 -22.47 -14.07
CA THR A 159 -19.65 -21.84 -15.38
C THR A 159 -18.64 -22.57 -16.30
N GLY A 160 -18.10 -23.71 -15.88
CA GLY A 160 -17.07 -24.45 -16.63
C GLY A 160 -17.47 -24.91 -18.03
N ASN A 161 -18.78 -24.86 -18.38
CA ASN A 161 -19.28 -25.22 -19.68
C ASN A 161 -19.60 -24.01 -20.59
N ILE A 162 -19.37 -22.79 -20.13
CA ILE A 162 -19.65 -21.58 -20.89
C ILE A 162 -18.37 -20.76 -21.10
N ILE A 163 -18.35 -20.00 -22.18
CA ILE A 163 -17.23 -19.07 -22.43
C ILE A 163 -17.47 -17.82 -21.63
N LEU A 164 -16.62 -17.58 -20.64
CA LEU A 164 -16.64 -16.36 -19.84
C LEU A 164 -15.95 -15.21 -20.60
N ALA A 165 -16.50 -13.99 -20.47
CA ALA A 165 -15.87 -12.79 -21.00
C ALA A 165 -14.52 -12.52 -20.30
N LYS A 166 -14.45 -12.80 -18.99
CA LYS A 166 -13.26 -12.69 -18.16
C LYS A 166 -13.19 -13.83 -17.15
N PRO A 167 -11.99 -14.23 -16.68
CA PRO A 167 -11.83 -15.34 -15.76
C PRO A 167 -12.45 -15.07 -14.39
N ILE A 168 -12.88 -16.14 -13.70
CA ILE A 168 -13.23 -16.12 -12.29
C ILE A 168 -11.95 -15.84 -11.47
N VAL A 169 -12.10 -15.05 -10.41
CA VAL A 169 -11.02 -14.63 -9.51
C VAL A 169 -11.26 -14.97 -8.04
N GLY A 170 -12.48 -15.41 -7.69
CA GLY A 170 -12.82 -15.79 -6.33
C GLY A 170 -14.22 -16.33 -6.19
N MET A 171 -14.49 -16.89 -5.01
CA MET A 171 -15.81 -17.41 -4.62
C MET A 171 -16.07 -17.15 -3.14
N ALA A 172 -17.36 -17.17 -2.76
CA ALA A 172 -17.80 -17.18 -1.38
C ALA A 172 -19.03 -18.09 -1.23
N ALA A 173 -19.09 -18.85 -0.14
CA ALA A 173 -20.23 -19.71 0.18
C ALA A 173 -21.34 -18.92 0.89
N THR A 174 -22.60 -19.38 0.76
CA THR A 174 -23.69 -18.90 1.61
C THR A 174 -23.55 -19.42 3.04
N SER A 175 -24.10 -18.68 4.00
CA SER A 175 -24.10 -19.08 5.43
C SER A 175 -24.84 -20.39 5.69
N THR A 176 -25.75 -20.77 4.78
CA THR A 176 -26.48 -22.03 4.81
C THR A 176 -25.66 -23.21 4.28
N GLY A 177 -24.58 -22.96 3.52
CA GLY A 177 -23.83 -23.97 2.79
C GLY A 177 -24.57 -24.59 1.62
N ARG A 178 -25.69 -23.97 1.16
CA ARG A 178 -26.52 -24.47 0.06
C ARG A 178 -26.37 -23.68 -1.23
N GLY A 179 -25.34 -22.86 -1.31
CA GLY A 179 -25.04 -22.08 -2.50
C GLY A 179 -23.69 -21.36 -2.37
N TYR A 180 -23.34 -20.69 -3.45
CA TYR A 180 -22.14 -19.87 -3.52
C TYR A 180 -22.23 -18.83 -4.63
N TRP A 181 -21.47 -17.75 -4.44
CA TRP A 181 -21.19 -16.72 -5.44
C TRP A 181 -19.82 -16.97 -6.05
N MET A 182 -19.66 -16.61 -7.32
CA MET A 182 -18.38 -16.51 -8.00
C MET A 182 -18.25 -15.12 -8.63
N ALA A 183 -17.09 -14.49 -8.52
CA ALA A 183 -16.79 -13.20 -9.14
C ALA A 183 -15.78 -13.37 -10.28
N ALA A 184 -16.03 -12.72 -11.41
CA ALA A 184 -15.12 -12.62 -12.53
C ALA A 184 -14.32 -11.30 -12.47
N SER A 185 -13.18 -11.23 -13.15
CA SER A 185 -12.28 -10.08 -13.10
C SER A 185 -12.85 -8.80 -13.76
N ASP A 186 -13.93 -8.91 -14.55
CA ASP A 186 -14.71 -7.76 -15.06
C ASP A 186 -15.83 -7.34 -14.10
N GLY A 187 -15.91 -7.98 -12.92
CA GLY A 187 -16.94 -7.75 -11.92
C GLY A 187 -18.27 -8.44 -12.20
N GLY A 188 -18.32 -9.37 -13.15
CA GLY A 188 -19.45 -10.30 -13.33
C GLY A 188 -19.62 -11.18 -12.08
N VAL A 189 -20.86 -11.35 -11.62
CA VAL A 189 -21.18 -12.23 -10.48
C VAL A 189 -22.10 -13.34 -10.94
N PHE A 190 -21.74 -14.57 -10.59
CA PHE A 190 -22.53 -15.78 -10.86
C PHE A 190 -22.99 -16.39 -9.55
N THR A 191 -24.26 -16.80 -9.49
CA THR A 191 -24.90 -17.33 -8.28
C THR A 191 -25.39 -18.75 -8.51
N PHE A 192 -25.18 -19.62 -7.53
CA PHE A 192 -25.60 -21.02 -7.59
C PHE A 192 -26.22 -21.44 -6.25
N GLY A 193 -27.17 -22.39 -6.33
CA GLY A 193 -27.90 -22.82 -5.15
C GLY A 193 -28.83 -21.73 -4.63
N ASP A 194 -28.76 -21.46 -3.33
CA ASP A 194 -29.56 -20.43 -2.66
C ASP A 194 -28.88 -19.04 -2.62
N ALA A 195 -27.74 -18.86 -3.29
CA ALA A 195 -27.05 -17.59 -3.36
C ALA A 195 -27.86 -16.54 -4.13
N THR A 196 -28.27 -15.48 -3.47
CA THR A 196 -29.08 -14.41 -4.08
C THR A 196 -28.18 -13.42 -4.85
N PHE A 197 -28.62 -13.03 -6.06
CA PHE A 197 -27.95 -12.01 -6.86
C PHE A 197 -28.37 -10.61 -6.41
N TYR A 198 -27.39 -9.78 -6.02
CA TYR A 198 -27.59 -8.39 -5.56
C TYR A 198 -27.10 -7.35 -6.56
N GLY A 199 -26.46 -7.77 -7.66
CA GLY A 199 -25.90 -6.90 -8.69
C GLY A 199 -24.48 -7.29 -9.09
N SER A 200 -23.96 -6.65 -10.12
CA SER A 200 -22.61 -6.89 -10.62
C SER A 200 -22.07 -5.65 -11.33
N LEU A 201 -20.76 -5.63 -11.60
CA LEU A 201 -20.13 -4.65 -12.49
C LEU A 201 -19.97 -5.21 -13.91
N GLY A 202 -20.26 -6.48 -14.12
CA GLY A 202 -20.18 -7.15 -15.43
C GLY A 202 -21.04 -6.47 -16.48
N GLY A 203 -20.47 -6.21 -17.67
CA GLY A 203 -21.13 -5.46 -18.74
C GLY A 203 -20.97 -3.93 -18.64
N SER A 204 -20.48 -3.40 -17.53
CA SER A 204 -20.07 -2.00 -17.42
C SER A 204 -18.55 -1.91 -17.61
N PRO A 205 -18.05 -0.96 -18.44
CA PRO A 205 -16.59 -0.81 -18.56
C PRO A 205 -16.03 -0.36 -17.21
N LEU A 206 -15.16 -1.19 -16.61
CA LEU A 206 -14.34 -0.75 -15.50
C LEU A 206 -13.40 0.35 -15.98
N VAL A 207 -13.03 1.26 -15.10
CA VAL A 207 -12.02 2.30 -15.41
C VAL A 207 -10.75 1.61 -15.92
N ALA A 208 -10.08 2.20 -16.89
CA ALA A 208 -8.87 1.63 -17.49
C ALA A 208 -7.83 1.27 -16.41
N GLY A 209 -7.33 0.04 -16.45
CA GLY A 209 -6.41 -0.49 -15.45
C GLY A 209 -7.05 -1.14 -14.22
N HIS A 210 -8.38 -1.03 -14.07
CA HIS A 210 -9.11 -1.69 -12.98
C HIS A 210 -9.51 -3.12 -13.35
N SER A 211 -9.45 -4.01 -12.37
CA SER A 211 -9.86 -5.42 -12.50
C SER A 211 -10.26 -5.94 -11.12
N ILE A 212 -11.40 -6.59 -11.00
CA ILE A 212 -11.78 -7.26 -9.75
C ILE A 212 -10.80 -8.40 -9.47
N VAL A 213 -10.36 -8.51 -8.23
CA VAL A 213 -9.37 -9.49 -7.77
C VAL A 213 -9.89 -10.35 -6.63
N ALA A 214 -10.91 -9.91 -5.90
CA ALA A 214 -11.48 -10.67 -4.79
C ALA A 214 -12.94 -10.28 -4.52
N MET A 215 -13.65 -11.16 -3.82
CA MET A 215 -14.98 -10.90 -3.27
C MET A 215 -15.06 -11.31 -1.80
N ALA A 216 -15.91 -10.64 -1.05
CA ALA A 216 -16.29 -11.02 0.30
C ALA A 216 -17.80 -10.86 0.47
N THR A 217 -18.40 -11.71 1.30
CA THR A 217 -19.85 -11.70 1.56
C THR A 217 -20.14 -11.30 2.99
N ARG A 218 -21.30 -10.72 3.21
CA ARG A 218 -21.85 -10.58 4.55
C ARG A 218 -22.31 -11.94 5.08
N THR A 219 -22.10 -12.16 6.37
CA THR A 219 -22.51 -13.39 7.06
C THR A 219 -24.03 -13.61 7.08
N GLN A 220 -24.81 -12.54 6.81
CA GLN A 220 -26.28 -12.57 6.71
C GLN A 220 -26.77 -12.96 5.31
N ASP A 221 -25.87 -13.20 4.35
CA ASP A 221 -26.17 -13.50 2.93
C ASP A 221 -27.01 -12.43 2.21
N ASP A 222 -27.06 -11.20 2.74
CA ASP A 222 -27.91 -10.12 2.22
C ASP A 222 -27.12 -9.04 1.46
N GLY A 223 -25.86 -9.34 1.11
CA GLY A 223 -24.99 -8.48 0.31
C GLY A 223 -23.54 -8.96 0.25
N TYR A 224 -22.78 -8.37 -0.64
CA TYR A 224 -21.37 -8.69 -0.86
C TYR A 224 -20.58 -7.46 -1.38
N TRP A 225 -19.26 -7.58 -1.32
CA TRP A 225 -18.31 -6.62 -1.88
C TRP A 225 -17.49 -7.27 -2.98
N LEU A 226 -17.13 -6.46 -3.98
CA LEU A 226 -16.11 -6.77 -4.97
C LEU A 226 -14.97 -5.78 -4.78
N ALA A 227 -13.78 -6.28 -4.53
CA ALA A 227 -12.56 -5.46 -4.41
C ALA A 227 -11.79 -5.51 -5.72
N ASP A 228 -11.38 -4.34 -6.21
CA ASP A 228 -10.54 -4.27 -7.39
C ASP A 228 -9.05 -4.27 -7.04
N ASN A 229 -8.22 -4.40 -8.06
CA ASN A 229 -6.76 -4.41 -7.92
C ASN A 229 -6.17 -3.10 -7.39
N LEU A 230 -6.93 -2.02 -7.35
CA LEU A 230 -6.48 -0.69 -6.93
C LEU A 230 -7.14 -0.21 -5.61
N GLY A 231 -7.84 -1.12 -4.91
CA GLY A 231 -8.43 -0.85 -3.59
C GLY A 231 -9.81 -0.20 -3.61
N LEU A 232 -10.47 -0.12 -4.79
CA LEU A 232 -11.89 0.24 -4.81
C LEU A 232 -12.75 -0.95 -4.41
N VAL A 233 -13.69 -0.71 -3.52
CA VAL A 233 -14.65 -1.71 -3.04
C VAL A 233 -16.05 -1.33 -3.49
N ALA A 234 -16.56 -2.06 -4.47
CA ALA A 234 -17.97 -1.98 -4.86
C ALA A 234 -18.82 -2.82 -3.91
N HIS A 235 -19.97 -2.30 -3.50
CA HIS A 235 -20.88 -2.95 -2.57
C HIS A 235 -22.23 -3.24 -3.23
N PHE A 236 -22.84 -4.36 -2.86
CA PHE A 236 -24.13 -4.81 -3.39
C PHE A 236 -25.04 -5.32 -2.27
N GLY A 237 -26.35 -5.19 -2.46
CA GLY A 237 -27.34 -5.54 -1.45
C GLY A 237 -27.23 -4.62 -0.24
N LYS A 238 -27.20 -5.20 0.98
CA LYS A 238 -27.04 -4.45 2.23
C LYS A 238 -25.59 -4.33 2.69
N ALA A 239 -24.62 -4.69 1.85
CA ALA A 239 -23.22 -4.50 2.20
C ALA A 239 -22.90 -3.01 2.40
N PRO A 240 -22.30 -2.61 3.54
CA PRO A 240 -21.93 -1.22 3.79
C PRO A 240 -21.08 -0.63 2.67
N ASN A 241 -21.35 0.63 2.33
CA ASN A 241 -20.49 1.41 1.46
C ASN A 241 -19.35 2.01 2.31
N PHE A 242 -18.14 1.53 2.11
CA PHE A 242 -16.96 2.04 2.82
C PHE A 242 -16.43 3.37 2.26
N GLN A 243 -17.07 3.90 1.19
CA GLN A 243 -16.63 5.12 0.50
C GLN A 243 -15.13 5.09 0.19
N THR A 244 -14.64 3.90 -0.19
CA THR A 244 -13.26 3.77 -0.61
C THR A 244 -13.05 4.67 -1.82
N THR A 245 -12.23 5.69 -1.64
CA THR A 245 -11.77 6.50 -2.76
C THR A 245 -10.66 5.72 -3.45
N TYR A 246 -10.67 5.76 -4.78
CA TYR A 246 -9.54 5.33 -5.58
C TYR A 246 -8.25 5.85 -4.94
N MET A 247 -7.36 4.94 -4.57
CA MET A 247 -6.02 5.27 -4.09
C MET A 247 -5.06 5.26 -5.27
N PRO A 248 -4.92 6.39 -6.01
CA PRO A 248 -4.01 6.45 -7.15
C PRO A 248 -2.53 6.35 -6.75
N SER A 249 -2.25 6.44 -5.44
CA SER A 249 -0.91 6.38 -4.87
C SER A 249 -0.26 4.99 -4.88
N LEU A 250 -1.01 3.99 -5.22
CA LEU A 250 -0.53 2.62 -5.21
C LEU A 250 -0.50 2.07 -6.65
N ASN A 251 0.15 2.74 -7.56
CA ASN A 251 0.34 2.20 -8.92
C ASN A 251 1.57 1.27 -8.96
N PRO A 252 1.39 0.00 -9.29
CA PRO A 252 0.17 -0.79 -9.25
C PRO A 252 0.15 -1.64 -7.99
N SER A 253 -0.19 -1.09 -6.85
CA SER A 253 -0.45 -1.96 -5.72
C SER A 253 -1.66 -2.77 -6.06
N THR A 254 -1.59 -3.98 -5.67
CA THR A 254 -2.61 -4.93 -6.01
C THR A 254 -3.21 -5.40 -4.70
N VAL A 255 -4.49 -5.14 -4.49
CA VAL A 255 -5.25 -5.93 -3.53
C VAL A 255 -5.07 -7.38 -3.95
N VAL A 256 -4.63 -8.23 -3.03
CA VAL A 256 -4.35 -9.65 -3.31
C VAL A 256 -5.28 -10.58 -2.55
N GLY A 257 -6.08 -10.04 -1.63
CA GLY A 257 -7.07 -10.81 -0.90
C GLY A 257 -7.90 -9.93 0.01
N VAL A 258 -9.14 -10.33 0.23
CA VAL A 258 -10.05 -9.66 1.17
C VAL A 258 -10.76 -10.71 2.03
N VAL A 259 -11.12 -10.32 3.25
CA VAL A 259 -11.99 -11.11 4.12
C VAL A 259 -12.88 -10.18 4.94
N ALA A 260 -14.19 -10.50 4.99
CA ALA A 260 -15.14 -9.75 5.78
C ALA A 260 -15.03 -10.08 7.28
N THR A 261 -15.41 -9.13 8.13
CA THR A 261 -15.68 -9.41 9.55
C THR A 261 -16.93 -10.26 9.68
N THR A 262 -17.03 -11.06 10.73
CA THR A 262 -18.24 -11.89 10.98
C THR A 262 -19.47 -11.06 11.34
N THR A 263 -19.30 -9.78 11.68
CA THR A 263 -20.40 -8.82 11.82
C THR A 263 -21.00 -8.44 10.46
N GLY A 264 -20.24 -8.59 9.36
CA GLY A 264 -20.61 -8.09 8.05
C GLY A 264 -20.64 -6.57 7.95
N LEU A 265 -19.92 -5.87 8.85
CA LEU A 265 -19.84 -4.41 8.90
C LEU A 265 -18.43 -3.88 8.57
N GLY A 266 -17.46 -4.76 8.36
CA GLY A 266 -16.11 -4.41 8.00
C GLY A 266 -15.43 -5.49 7.16
N MET A 267 -14.21 -5.18 6.73
CA MET A 267 -13.34 -6.12 6.02
C MET A 267 -11.86 -5.75 6.16
N TRP A 268 -11.00 -6.74 5.99
CA TRP A 268 -9.57 -6.57 5.81
C TRP A 268 -9.21 -6.78 4.35
N GLU A 269 -8.31 -5.95 3.85
CA GLU A 269 -7.68 -6.09 2.54
C GLU A 269 -6.18 -6.29 2.72
N VAL A 270 -5.61 -7.26 2.04
CA VAL A 270 -4.16 -7.36 1.89
C VAL A 270 -3.77 -6.61 0.62
N VAL A 271 -2.93 -5.60 0.81
CA VAL A 271 -2.46 -4.73 -0.27
C VAL A 271 -0.98 -4.96 -0.47
N ARG A 272 -0.60 -5.37 -1.68
CA ARG A 272 0.79 -5.47 -2.11
C ARG A 272 1.23 -4.12 -2.67
N PRO A 273 2.28 -3.49 -2.12
CA PRO A 273 2.91 -2.35 -2.78
C PRO A 273 3.45 -2.76 -4.16
N PRO A 274 3.59 -1.82 -5.10
CA PRO A 274 4.05 -2.14 -6.44
C PRO A 274 5.40 -2.87 -6.41
N SER A 275 5.41 -4.06 -6.98
CA SER A 275 6.67 -4.78 -7.23
C SER A 275 7.42 -4.03 -8.33
N GLY A 276 8.50 -3.36 -7.99
CA GLY A 276 9.39 -2.72 -8.97
C GLY A 276 9.76 -1.27 -8.68
N ALA A 277 8.83 -0.42 -8.24
CA ALA A 277 9.16 0.99 -7.99
C ALA A 277 10.11 1.17 -6.80
N LEU A 278 9.85 0.50 -5.67
CA LEU A 278 10.66 0.65 -4.47
C LEU A 278 11.82 -0.35 -4.35
N ALA A 279 11.75 -1.52 -4.98
CA ALA A 279 12.86 -2.51 -4.98
C ALA A 279 14.17 -1.97 -5.60
N SER A 280 14.13 -0.86 -6.33
CA SER A 280 15.29 -0.22 -6.95
C SER A 280 16.04 0.75 -6.04
N LEU A 281 15.61 0.94 -4.78
CA LEU A 281 16.25 1.87 -3.83
C LEU A 281 17.36 1.22 -2.99
N ALA A 282 17.63 -0.07 -3.17
CA ALA A 282 18.72 -0.75 -2.48
C ALA A 282 20.07 -0.08 -2.81
N GLY A 283 20.80 0.33 -1.76
CA GLY A 283 22.07 1.03 -1.86
C GLY A 283 21.97 2.53 -2.19
N ARG A 284 20.76 3.09 -2.26
CA ARG A 284 20.56 4.54 -2.39
C ARG A 284 20.52 5.21 -1.03
N THR A 285 21.07 6.42 -0.97
CA THR A 285 20.99 7.29 0.22
C THR A 285 20.03 8.44 -0.08
N ILE A 286 19.02 8.63 0.79
CA ILE A 286 18.01 9.67 0.62
C ILE A 286 17.98 10.55 1.86
N LEU A 287 18.10 11.88 1.66
CA LEU A 287 17.88 12.84 2.73
C LEU A 287 16.38 13.15 2.83
N VAL A 288 15.82 12.97 4.01
CA VAL A 288 14.48 13.44 4.38
C VAL A 288 14.64 14.57 5.40
N ASP A 289 14.10 15.72 5.07
CA ASP A 289 14.24 16.97 5.82
C ASP A 289 12.84 17.42 6.30
N PRO A 290 12.40 16.97 7.50
CA PRO A 290 11.13 17.45 8.07
C PRO A 290 11.21 18.94 8.34
N GLY A 291 10.24 19.72 7.86
CA GLY A 291 10.22 21.17 8.07
C GLY A 291 10.04 21.55 9.53
N HIS A 292 10.83 22.54 9.97
CA HIS A 292 10.82 23.07 11.35
C HIS A 292 11.27 22.04 12.41
N ASN A 293 11.01 22.35 13.69
CA ASN A 293 11.19 21.42 14.82
C ASN A 293 10.38 21.95 16.02
N GLY A 294 9.86 21.06 16.85
CA GLY A 294 8.85 21.36 17.85
C GLY A 294 9.21 22.38 18.89
N ALA A 295 10.50 22.49 19.26
CA ALA A 295 10.97 23.49 20.23
C ALA A 295 11.40 24.83 19.60
N ASN A 296 11.32 25.02 18.28
CA ASN A 296 11.71 26.26 17.61
C ASN A 296 11.05 27.51 18.23
N GLY A 297 9.76 27.43 18.54
CA GLY A 297 9.02 28.55 19.13
C GLY A 297 9.49 28.98 20.52
N ALA A 298 10.09 28.06 21.28
CA ALA A 298 10.64 28.32 22.61
C ALA A 298 12.06 28.95 22.55
N HIS A 299 12.72 28.95 21.39
CA HIS A 299 14.11 29.35 21.23
C HIS A 299 14.32 30.37 20.09
N PRO A 300 13.66 31.56 20.17
CA PRO A 300 13.77 32.58 19.14
C PRO A 300 15.21 33.13 19.02
N GLU A 301 16.02 33.07 20.08
CA GLU A 301 17.46 33.47 20.08
C GLU A 301 18.30 32.54 19.17
N ILE A 302 17.86 31.33 18.89
CA ILE A 302 18.54 30.41 18.00
C ILE A 302 18.01 30.57 16.58
N ILE A 303 16.70 30.42 16.39
CA ILE A 303 16.09 30.37 15.06
C ILE A 303 16.14 31.70 14.31
N ASN A 304 16.25 32.84 15.01
CA ASN A 304 16.37 34.16 14.40
C ASN A 304 17.80 34.56 14.07
N GLN A 305 18.81 33.72 14.38
CA GLN A 305 20.19 33.97 13.94
C GLN A 305 20.23 34.06 12.42
N GLN A 306 20.97 35.08 11.94
CA GLN A 306 21.02 35.32 10.50
C GLN A 306 22.13 34.48 9.86
N VAL A 307 21.75 33.74 8.83
CA VAL A 307 22.63 32.86 8.04
C VAL A 307 22.60 33.25 6.57
N PHE A 308 23.75 33.22 5.92
CA PHE A 308 23.87 33.48 4.48
C PHE A 308 23.50 32.23 3.68
N VAL A 309 22.60 32.37 2.69
CA VAL A 309 22.05 31.27 1.93
C VAL A 309 22.43 31.28 0.45
N GLY A 310 23.61 31.86 0.18
CA GLY A 310 24.23 31.89 -1.14
C GLY A 310 24.06 33.22 -1.86
N ASN A 311 22.92 33.88 -1.72
CA ASN A 311 22.62 35.17 -2.36
C ASN A 311 22.03 36.20 -1.40
N ILE A 312 21.36 35.78 -0.37
CA ILE A 312 20.74 36.63 0.66
C ILE A 312 21.02 36.09 2.06
N THR A 313 20.70 36.88 3.07
CA THR A 313 20.72 36.49 4.49
C THR A 313 19.30 36.26 4.98
N LYS A 314 19.08 35.17 5.72
CA LYS A 314 17.79 34.77 6.28
C LYS A 314 17.96 34.30 7.73
N SER A 315 16.83 34.15 8.43
CA SER A 315 16.80 33.47 9.73
C SER A 315 17.22 32.01 9.62
N CYS A 316 17.89 31.51 10.63
CA CYS A 316 18.37 30.12 10.78
C CYS A 316 17.28 29.09 10.57
N ASP A 317 16.10 29.32 11.14
CA ASP A 317 14.89 28.51 10.96
C ASP A 317 13.66 29.38 11.26
N THR A 318 12.46 28.79 11.25
CA THR A 318 11.20 29.43 11.68
C THR A 318 10.37 28.43 12.48
N THR A 319 9.26 28.92 13.05
CA THR A 319 8.30 28.08 13.81
C THR A 319 7.38 27.25 12.91
N GLY A 320 7.34 27.60 11.62
CA GLY A 320 6.33 27.08 10.72
C GLY A 320 4.97 27.75 10.92
N THR A 321 3.97 27.25 10.22
CA THR A 321 2.57 27.63 10.33
C THR A 321 1.77 26.63 11.16
N GLU A 322 0.47 26.86 11.30
CA GLU A 322 -0.48 25.93 11.90
C GLU A 322 -1.87 26.08 11.27
N THR A 323 -2.70 25.05 11.39
CA THR A 323 -4.11 25.16 11.04
C THR A 323 -4.84 26.13 11.98
N ASN A 324 -6.01 26.61 11.60
CA ASN A 324 -6.84 27.44 12.48
C ASN A 324 -7.30 26.67 13.75
N GLY A 325 -7.20 25.34 13.76
CA GLY A 325 -7.46 24.48 14.91
C GLY A 325 -6.24 24.16 15.77
N GLY A 326 -5.06 24.76 15.47
CA GLY A 326 -3.83 24.59 16.26
C GLY A 326 -3.02 23.32 15.94
N TYR A 327 -3.30 22.63 14.83
CA TYR A 327 -2.42 21.54 14.36
C TYR A 327 -1.21 22.15 13.66
N THR A 328 -0.04 21.97 14.27
CA THR A 328 1.20 22.64 13.85
C THR A 328 1.85 21.99 12.64
N GLU A 329 2.57 22.78 11.85
CA GLU A 329 3.29 22.31 10.67
C GLU A 329 4.37 21.31 11.05
N HIS A 330 5.20 21.57 12.08
CA HIS A 330 6.26 20.64 12.49
C HIS A 330 5.73 19.24 12.83
N ALA A 331 4.56 19.15 13.51
CA ALA A 331 3.94 17.87 13.83
C ALA A 331 3.44 17.13 12.58
N PHE A 332 2.91 17.86 11.59
CA PHE A 332 2.52 17.31 10.30
C PHE A 332 3.73 16.79 9.52
N THR A 333 4.77 17.61 9.38
CA THR A 333 5.96 17.29 8.60
C THR A 333 6.73 16.12 9.19
N TRP A 334 6.80 16.05 10.52
CA TRP A 334 7.40 14.94 11.25
C TRP A 334 6.67 13.62 11.00
N ASP A 335 5.33 13.60 11.15
CA ASP A 335 4.53 12.38 10.92
C ASP A 335 4.69 11.87 9.47
N VAL A 336 4.58 12.76 8.46
CA VAL A 336 4.79 12.39 7.05
C VAL A 336 6.20 11.83 6.84
N SER A 337 7.22 12.47 7.43
CA SER A 337 8.62 12.07 7.27
C SER A 337 8.93 10.71 7.89
N VAL A 338 8.37 10.39 9.06
CA VAL A 338 8.53 9.09 9.72
C VAL A 338 7.89 7.98 8.89
N ARG A 339 6.71 8.23 8.31
CA ARG A 339 6.05 7.29 7.38
C ARG A 339 6.88 7.10 6.12
N LEU A 340 7.40 8.18 5.55
CA LEU A 340 8.27 8.15 4.37
C LEU A 340 9.53 7.35 4.63
N ARG A 341 10.20 7.57 5.78
CA ARG A 341 11.38 6.78 6.19
C ARG A 341 11.06 5.30 6.18
N THR A 342 9.96 4.90 6.83
CA THR A 342 9.55 3.49 6.88
C THR A 342 9.39 2.89 5.48
N ILE A 343 8.78 3.63 4.55
CA ILE A 343 8.60 3.18 3.17
C ILE A 343 9.95 3.03 2.45
N LEU A 344 10.83 4.04 2.56
CA LEU A 344 12.12 4.06 1.87
C LEU A 344 13.11 3.02 2.40
N GLU A 345 13.23 2.88 3.74
CA GLU A 345 14.07 1.86 4.38
C GLU A 345 13.60 0.46 4.05
N THR A 346 12.30 0.25 4.00
CA THR A 346 11.69 -0.99 3.54
C THR A 346 12.06 -1.32 2.08
N ALA A 347 12.20 -0.29 1.25
CA ALA A 347 12.67 -0.42 -0.15
C ALA A 347 14.19 -0.62 -0.26
N GLY A 348 14.91 -0.68 0.85
CA GLY A 348 16.35 -0.90 0.91
C GLY A 348 17.19 0.37 0.84
N ALA A 349 16.60 1.56 0.90
CA ALA A 349 17.35 2.82 0.95
C ALA A 349 17.97 3.05 2.34
N THR A 350 19.10 3.76 2.36
CA THR A 350 19.61 4.41 3.56
C THR A 350 18.92 5.76 3.69
N VAL A 351 18.20 6.00 4.79
CA VAL A 351 17.51 7.28 5.02
C VAL A 351 18.24 8.09 6.07
N VAL A 352 18.59 9.33 5.71
CA VAL A 352 19.22 10.31 6.59
C VAL A 352 18.19 11.39 6.92
N PHE A 353 17.98 11.66 8.20
CA PHE A 353 17.13 12.76 8.67
C PHE A 353 17.97 13.97 9.05
N THR A 354 17.44 15.18 8.86
CA THR A 354 18.11 16.42 9.29
C THR A 354 18.07 16.61 10.80
N HIS A 355 17.12 16.01 11.51
CA HIS A 355 17.05 15.97 12.98
C HIS A 355 16.42 14.64 13.46
N PRO A 356 16.73 14.20 14.70
CA PRO A 356 16.37 12.85 15.17
C PRO A 356 14.92 12.73 15.65
N ASP A 357 14.30 13.83 16.09
CA ASP A 357 12.93 13.88 16.66
C ASP A 357 12.34 15.28 16.49
N ASP A 358 11.07 15.46 16.88
CA ASP A 358 10.31 16.71 16.81
C ASP A 358 10.27 17.44 18.18
N ASN A 359 11.29 17.27 19.03
CA ASN A 359 11.36 17.88 20.36
C ASN A 359 12.51 18.91 20.50
N GLY A 360 13.32 19.02 19.46
CA GLY A 360 14.51 19.87 19.44
C GLY A 360 14.30 21.23 18.81
N VAL A 361 15.42 21.95 18.60
CA VAL A 361 15.51 23.24 17.92
C VAL A 361 16.34 23.10 16.64
N GLY A 362 15.88 23.67 15.54
CA GLY A 362 16.59 23.61 14.26
C GLY A 362 16.70 22.19 13.71
N PRO A 363 17.79 21.83 13.02
CA PRO A 363 18.98 22.65 12.72
C PRO A 363 18.71 23.80 11.76
N CYS A 364 19.62 24.77 11.69
CA CYS A 364 19.54 25.87 10.73
C CYS A 364 19.43 25.36 9.29
N ILE A 365 18.74 26.12 8.44
CA ILE A 365 18.53 25.79 7.03
C ILE A 365 19.83 25.52 6.26
N THR A 366 20.95 26.13 6.67
CA THR A 366 22.30 25.86 6.12
C THR A 366 22.83 24.50 6.54
N GLU A 367 22.61 24.10 7.79
CA GLU A 367 23.02 22.79 8.30
C GLU A 367 22.17 21.67 7.71
N ARG A 368 20.86 21.91 7.48
CA ARG A 368 19.97 20.95 6.78
C ARG A 368 20.49 20.59 5.39
N ALA A 369 21.01 21.58 4.64
CA ALA A 369 21.68 21.32 3.36
C ALA A 369 23.00 20.54 3.56
N ALA A 370 23.83 20.99 4.50
CA ALA A 370 25.15 20.36 4.77
C ALA A 370 25.03 18.90 5.22
N ILE A 371 23.96 18.49 5.92
CA ILE A 371 23.69 17.09 6.29
C ILE A 371 23.53 16.24 5.04
N GLY A 372 22.74 16.68 4.06
CA GLY A 372 22.56 15.98 2.80
C GLY A 372 23.84 15.86 1.98
N ASN A 373 24.60 16.96 1.92
CA ASN A 373 25.88 17.01 1.21
C ASN A 373 26.91 16.04 1.83
N ARG A 374 27.04 16.04 3.16
CA ARG A 374 27.94 15.09 3.86
C ARG A 374 27.51 13.63 3.72
N ALA A 375 26.20 13.38 3.59
CA ALA A 375 25.67 12.04 3.38
C ALA A 375 25.83 11.58 1.92
N HIS A 376 26.27 12.44 1.01
CA HIS A 376 26.29 12.20 -0.42
C HIS A 376 24.97 11.59 -0.91
N ALA A 377 23.84 12.21 -0.52
CA ALA A 377 22.53 11.69 -0.81
C ALA A 377 22.27 11.65 -2.33
N ASP A 378 21.70 10.55 -2.84
CA ASP A 378 21.31 10.44 -4.24
C ASP A 378 20.12 11.36 -4.59
N ALA A 379 19.30 11.71 -3.59
CA ALA A 379 18.20 12.67 -3.68
C ALA A 379 17.86 13.20 -2.27
N ALA A 380 17.27 14.39 -2.23
CA ALA A 380 16.85 15.04 -1.00
C ALA A 380 15.46 15.67 -1.14
N ILE A 381 14.68 15.66 -0.06
CA ILE A 381 13.36 16.28 -0.02
C ILE A 381 13.12 16.96 1.32
N SER A 382 12.69 18.24 1.28
CA SER A 382 12.13 18.95 2.43
C SER A 382 10.60 18.86 2.37
N ILE A 383 9.97 18.54 3.51
CA ILE A 383 8.53 18.32 3.62
C ILE A 383 7.93 19.40 4.50
N HIS A 384 6.90 20.09 3.97
CA HIS A 384 6.26 21.25 4.59
C HIS A 384 4.73 21.24 4.41
N GLY A 385 4.06 22.16 5.09
CA GLY A 385 2.66 22.49 4.93
C GLY A 385 2.48 24.00 4.89
N ASP A 386 2.00 24.53 3.77
CA ASP A 386 1.99 25.95 3.50
C ASP A 386 1.05 26.77 4.42
N GLY A 387 1.46 27.97 4.73
CA GLY A 387 0.68 29.02 5.38
C GLY A 387 0.14 30.05 4.41
N GLY A 388 -0.25 29.65 3.21
CA GLY A 388 -0.71 30.53 2.13
C GLY A 388 -2.04 31.25 2.40
N PRO A 389 -2.59 31.98 1.41
CA PRO A 389 -3.87 32.69 1.53
C PRO A 389 -5.00 31.73 1.92
N ALA A 390 -5.88 32.11 2.86
CA ALA A 390 -6.93 31.23 3.39
C ALA A 390 -7.97 30.79 2.35
N ASP A 391 -8.15 31.54 1.28
CA ASP A 391 -8.99 31.21 0.12
C ASP A 391 -8.25 30.40 -0.97
N GLY A 392 -6.90 30.33 -0.89
CA GLY A 392 -6.08 29.49 -1.73
C GLY A 392 -5.97 28.07 -1.15
N ARG A 393 -5.79 27.06 -2.01
CA ARG A 393 -5.66 25.68 -1.58
C ARG A 393 -4.72 24.87 -2.50
N GLY A 394 -4.38 23.68 -2.04
CA GLY A 394 -3.63 22.69 -2.81
C GLY A 394 -2.13 22.68 -2.51
N PHE A 395 -1.45 21.71 -3.09
CA PHE A 395 -0.02 21.47 -2.91
C PHE A 395 0.82 22.12 -4.01
N HIS A 396 2.11 22.33 -3.74
CA HIS A 396 3.08 22.72 -4.75
C HIS A 396 4.50 22.28 -4.38
N VAL A 397 5.37 22.25 -5.39
CA VAL A 397 6.77 21.84 -5.24
C VAL A 397 7.68 22.99 -5.64
N LEU A 398 8.65 23.29 -4.79
CA LEU A 398 9.69 24.28 -5.00
C LEU A 398 10.98 23.55 -5.35
N PHE A 399 11.73 24.09 -6.29
CA PHE A 399 13.04 23.60 -6.68
C PHE A 399 14.02 24.76 -6.88
N PRO A 400 15.35 24.54 -6.87
CA PRO A 400 16.30 25.65 -6.95
C PRO A 400 16.17 26.37 -8.29
N ALA A 401 16.19 27.71 -8.24
CA ALA A 401 16.48 28.52 -9.42
C ALA A 401 17.98 28.49 -9.75
N LEU A 402 18.36 28.96 -10.93
CA LEU A 402 19.75 29.06 -11.32
C LEU A 402 20.45 30.15 -10.49
N LEU A 403 21.39 29.73 -9.64
CA LEU A 403 22.34 30.59 -8.97
C LEU A 403 23.75 30.19 -9.41
N PRO A 404 24.41 30.96 -10.30
CA PRO A 404 25.70 30.58 -10.85
C PRO A 404 26.76 30.28 -9.81
N GLY A 405 27.39 29.11 -9.92
CA GLY A 405 28.39 28.60 -8.97
C GLY A 405 27.81 27.94 -7.71
N LEU A 406 26.48 27.82 -7.60
CA LEU A 406 25.83 27.17 -6.45
C LEU A 406 24.86 26.06 -6.87
N THR A 407 24.00 26.31 -7.86
CA THR A 407 22.93 25.37 -8.22
C THR A 407 23.02 24.82 -9.65
N ASP A 408 24.08 25.22 -10.39
CA ASP A 408 24.24 24.85 -11.81
C ASP A 408 24.28 23.34 -12.03
N ASP A 409 24.91 22.61 -11.15
CA ASP A 409 25.12 21.17 -11.22
C ASP A 409 23.89 20.36 -10.81
N ILE A 410 23.12 20.85 -9.86
CA ILE A 410 21.93 20.15 -9.34
C ILE A 410 20.62 20.56 -10.02
N LEU A 411 20.56 21.73 -10.67
CA LEU A 411 19.32 22.30 -11.24
C LEU A 411 18.61 21.36 -12.22
N PRO A 412 19.27 20.72 -13.20
CA PRO A 412 18.58 19.81 -14.11
C PRO A 412 17.96 18.60 -13.40
N ALA A 413 18.70 18.04 -12.45
CA ALA A 413 18.24 16.87 -11.67
C ALA A 413 17.12 17.27 -10.69
N SER A 414 17.25 18.39 -9.98
CA SER A 414 16.21 18.91 -9.08
C SER A 414 14.93 19.28 -9.81
N SER A 415 15.02 19.85 -11.03
CA SER A 415 13.84 20.15 -11.87
C SER A 415 13.10 18.88 -12.27
N ARG A 416 13.82 17.79 -12.64
CA ARG A 416 13.21 16.50 -12.93
C ARG A 416 12.55 15.91 -11.71
N LEU A 417 13.25 15.88 -10.56
CA LEU A 417 12.70 15.41 -9.29
C LEU A 417 11.43 16.20 -8.90
N ALA A 418 11.39 17.50 -9.14
CA ALA A 418 10.20 18.33 -8.87
C ALA A 418 8.99 17.91 -9.71
N LEU A 419 9.20 17.56 -10.98
CA LEU A 419 8.15 17.05 -11.87
C LEU A 419 7.63 15.69 -11.38
N ASP A 420 8.52 14.79 -10.97
CA ASP A 420 8.18 13.48 -10.45
C ASP A 420 7.39 13.62 -9.14
N VAL A 421 7.87 14.47 -8.20
CA VAL A 421 7.18 14.72 -6.92
C VAL A 421 5.79 15.31 -7.18
N ARG A 422 5.67 16.32 -8.04
CA ARG A 422 4.36 16.89 -8.38
C ARG A 422 3.40 15.83 -8.92
N SER A 423 3.84 15.03 -9.90
CA SER A 423 3.00 14.02 -10.55
C SER A 423 2.58 12.92 -9.60
N GLN A 424 3.54 12.35 -8.85
CA GLN A 424 3.27 11.23 -7.96
C GLN A 424 2.52 11.66 -6.70
N PHE A 425 2.75 12.88 -6.21
CA PHE A 425 2.02 13.40 -5.06
C PHE A 425 0.55 13.70 -5.40
N GLU A 426 0.28 14.36 -6.54
CA GLU A 426 -1.09 14.58 -7.03
C GLU A 426 -1.84 13.26 -7.20
N LEU A 427 -1.18 12.29 -7.82
CA LEU A 427 -1.73 10.97 -8.06
C LEU A 427 -2.03 10.23 -6.75
N ALA A 428 -1.14 10.34 -5.76
CA ALA A 428 -1.23 9.66 -4.49
C ALA A 428 -2.30 10.22 -3.55
N THR A 429 -2.40 11.54 -3.49
CA THR A 429 -3.20 12.22 -2.47
C THR A 429 -4.54 12.73 -2.98
N GLY A 430 -4.68 12.90 -4.29
CA GLY A 430 -5.82 13.62 -4.87
C GLY A 430 -5.88 15.09 -4.48
N MET A 431 -4.87 15.63 -3.75
CA MET A 431 -4.78 17.04 -3.43
C MET A 431 -4.60 17.84 -4.74
N PRO A 432 -5.42 18.87 -5.03
CA PRO A 432 -5.23 19.66 -6.22
C PRO A 432 -3.90 20.41 -6.17
N ARG A 433 -3.37 20.74 -7.33
CA ARG A 433 -2.25 21.69 -7.42
C ARG A 433 -2.67 23.04 -6.86
N SER A 434 -1.72 23.74 -6.26
CA SER A 434 -1.95 25.03 -5.66
C SER A 434 -2.68 26.00 -6.60
N THR A 435 -3.73 26.64 -6.09
CA THR A 435 -4.51 27.64 -6.83
C THR A 435 -3.81 29.00 -6.91
N TYR A 436 -2.73 29.21 -6.14
CA TYR A 436 -1.95 30.45 -6.09
C TYR A 436 -0.50 30.29 -6.55
N ILE A 437 -0.05 29.05 -6.86
CA ILE A 437 1.23 28.75 -7.54
C ILE A 437 0.92 28.08 -8.87
N ASN A 438 1.23 28.77 -9.96
CA ASN A 438 0.89 28.32 -11.31
C ASN A 438 1.46 26.93 -11.61
N GLY A 439 0.59 26.00 -11.98
CA GLY A 439 0.95 24.63 -12.33
C GLY A 439 1.49 23.79 -11.16
N GLY A 440 1.49 24.31 -9.92
CA GLY A 440 1.99 23.62 -8.74
C GLY A 440 3.51 23.41 -8.72
N LEU A 441 4.26 24.22 -9.47
CA LEU A 441 5.73 24.19 -9.51
C LEU A 441 6.30 25.62 -9.50
N ILE A 442 7.36 25.84 -8.74
CA ILE A 442 8.05 27.14 -8.72
C ILE A 442 9.57 26.98 -8.49
N ALA A 443 10.36 27.62 -9.33
CA ALA A 443 11.80 27.77 -9.13
C ALA A 443 12.05 28.96 -8.18
N VAL A 444 12.88 28.75 -7.14
CA VAL A 444 13.15 29.76 -6.12
C VAL A 444 14.64 29.87 -5.82
N ASP A 445 15.08 31.06 -5.43
CA ASP A 445 16.47 31.40 -5.10
C ASP A 445 16.66 31.90 -3.66
N TYR A 446 15.62 31.78 -2.83
CA TYR A 446 15.60 32.30 -1.46
C TYR A 446 15.53 31.22 -0.38
N LEU A 447 15.56 29.94 -0.74
CA LEU A 447 15.54 28.83 0.21
C LEU A 447 16.95 28.25 0.39
N GLY A 448 17.55 28.46 1.57
CA GLY A 448 18.90 28.02 1.86
C GLY A 448 19.11 26.52 1.74
N GLY A 449 18.09 25.73 2.11
CA GLY A 449 18.12 24.28 1.95
C GLY A 449 18.19 23.81 0.50
N LEU A 450 17.74 24.64 -0.47
CA LEU A 450 17.87 24.38 -1.90
C LEU A 450 19.15 24.97 -2.48
N ASN A 451 19.44 26.25 -2.16
CA ASN A 451 20.58 26.98 -2.71
C ASN A 451 21.95 26.38 -2.35
N LEU A 452 22.08 25.78 -1.15
CA LEU A 452 23.32 25.24 -0.61
C LEU A 452 23.40 23.72 -0.69
N SER A 453 22.48 23.09 -1.42
CA SER A 453 22.50 21.66 -1.65
C SER A 453 23.46 21.32 -2.79
N ASP A 454 24.37 20.36 -2.57
CA ASP A 454 25.25 19.77 -3.59
C ASP A 454 24.62 18.48 -4.16
N VAL A 455 23.38 18.15 -3.74
CA VAL A 455 22.64 16.96 -4.19
C VAL A 455 21.27 17.37 -4.75
N PRO A 456 20.68 16.62 -5.69
CA PRO A 456 19.35 16.91 -6.20
C PRO A 456 18.34 17.04 -5.06
N LYS A 457 17.76 18.22 -4.90
CA LYS A 457 16.84 18.53 -3.79
C LYS A 457 15.62 19.30 -4.25
N VAL A 458 14.48 18.97 -3.64
CA VAL A 458 13.22 19.70 -3.78
C VAL A 458 12.58 19.94 -2.41
N PHE A 459 11.60 20.81 -2.39
CA PHE A 459 10.82 21.19 -1.23
C PHE A 459 9.35 21.06 -1.61
N ILE A 460 8.53 20.38 -0.83
CA ILE A 460 7.11 20.22 -1.09
C ILE A 460 6.26 20.88 0.01
N GLU A 461 5.30 21.69 -0.43
CA GLU A 461 4.18 22.14 0.38
C GLU A 461 3.00 21.19 0.14
N CYS A 462 2.72 20.34 1.12
CA CYS A 462 1.76 19.24 0.97
C CYS A 462 0.29 19.70 0.93
N GLY A 463 0.00 20.96 1.21
CA GLY A 463 -1.31 21.58 1.24
C GLY A 463 -1.26 22.88 2.03
N ASN A 464 -2.34 23.68 1.99
CA ASN A 464 -2.42 24.94 2.69
C ASN A 464 -3.11 24.78 4.05
N MET A 465 -2.34 24.83 5.14
CA MET A 465 -2.83 24.69 6.52
C MET A 465 -3.78 25.83 6.96
N ARG A 466 -3.78 26.96 6.24
CA ARG A 466 -4.68 28.09 6.50
C ARG A 466 -6.02 27.94 5.75
N ASN A 467 -6.10 27.05 4.76
CA ASN A 467 -7.35 26.73 4.08
C ASN A 467 -8.10 25.65 4.86
N SER A 468 -9.38 25.89 5.18
CA SER A 468 -10.16 24.98 6.04
C SER A 468 -10.35 23.58 5.45
N THR A 469 -10.45 23.46 4.11
CA THR A 469 -10.58 22.17 3.41
C THR A 469 -9.28 21.40 3.46
N ASP A 470 -8.17 22.03 3.12
CA ASP A 470 -6.85 21.39 3.13
C ASP A 470 -6.43 21.03 4.55
N ALA A 471 -6.66 21.92 5.53
CA ALA A 471 -6.38 21.68 6.94
C ALA A 471 -7.12 20.46 7.49
N ALA A 472 -8.39 20.27 7.12
CA ALA A 472 -9.16 19.09 7.52
C ALA A 472 -8.56 17.81 6.92
N ILE A 473 -8.18 17.83 5.63
CA ILE A 473 -7.57 16.70 4.94
C ILE A 473 -6.18 16.38 5.54
N MET A 474 -5.33 17.39 5.77
CA MET A 474 -3.99 17.22 6.35
C MET A 474 -4.02 16.69 7.78
N GLY A 475 -5.08 16.95 8.53
CA GLY A 475 -5.36 16.38 9.84
C GLY A 475 -5.57 14.85 9.83
N GLU A 476 -5.96 14.28 8.69
CA GLU A 476 -6.27 12.85 8.59
C GLU A 476 -5.02 11.97 8.48
N PRO A 477 -4.87 10.90 9.30
CA PRO A 477 -3.74 9.98 9.21
C PRO A 477 -3.59 9.33 7.82
N ALA A 478 -4.72 9.07 7.14
CA ALA A 478 -4.72 8.50 5.79
C ALA A 478 -4.04 9.43 4.78
N TYR A 479 -4.30 10.73 4.85
CA TYR A 479 -3.67 11.71 3.97
C TYR A 479 -2.15 11.79 4.20
N ARG A 480 -1.69 11.78 5.45
CA ARG A 480 -0.26 11.77 5.76
C ARG A 480 0.45 10.51 5.24
N GLN A 481 -0.24 9.36 5.28
CA GLN A 481 0.26 8.13 4.67
C GLN A 481 0.33 8.24 3.14
N GLN A 482 -0.70 8.79 2.51
CA GLN A 482 -0.73 9.05 1.06
C GLN A 482 0.37 10.02 0.65
N SER A 483 0.58 11.09 1.40
CA SER A 483 1.67 12.05 1.18
C SER A 483 3.04 11.36 1.18
N ALA A 484 3.31 10.56 2.21
CA ALA A 484 4.55 9.78 2.30
C ALA A 484 4.72 8.81 1.14
N SER A 485 3.65 8.12 0.74
CA SER A 485 3.67 7.17 -0.39
C SER A 485 3.92 7.87 -1.73
N GLY A 486 3.25 9.00 -1.99
CA GLY A 486 3.46 9.79 -3.20
C GLY A 486 4.89 10.29 -3.34
N ILE A 487 5.47 10.79 -2.23
CA ILE A 487 6.88 11.23 -2.19
C ILE A 487 7.82 10.05 -2.44
N ALA A 488 7.57 8.88 -1.81
CA ALA A 488 8.42 7.69 -2.01
C ALA A 488 8.41 7.22 -3.48
N ASN A 489 7.24 7.20 -4.11
CA ASN A 489 7.10 6.83 -5.53
C ASN A 489 7.86 7.80 -6.45
N ALA A 490 7.80 9.09 -6.16
CA ALA A 490 8.52 10.11 -6.91
C ALA A 490 10.04 9.95 -6.81
N LEU A 491 10.55 9.76 -5.60
CA LEU A 491 11.97 9.49 -5.37
C LEU A 491 12.44 8.24 -6.10
N ALA A 492 11.62 7.19 -6.09
CA ALA A 492 11.93 5.96 -6.80
C ALA A 492 11.93 6.14 -8.31
N ALA A 493 10.96 6.87 -8.90
CA ALA A 493 10.92 7.18 -10.33
C ALA A 493 12.14 7.99 -10.75
N PHE A 494 12.45 9.05 -10.00
CA PHE A 494 13.62 9.90 -10.23
C PHE A 494 14.93 9.10 -10.24
N LEU A 495 15.14 8.24 -9.22
CA LEU A 495 16.38 7.47 -9.06
C LEU A 495 16.55 6.34 -10.09
N ARG A 496 15.47 5.94 -10.77
CA ARG A 496 15.52 5.03 -11.93
C ARG A 496 15.82 5.75 -13.26
N GLY A 497 15.67 7.07 -13.30
CA GLY A 497 15.82 7.86 -14.53
C GLY A 497 14.62 7.76 -15.48
N GLU A 498 13.43 7.53 -14.94
CA GLU A 498 12.14 7.45 -15.67
C GLU A 498 11.57 8.82 -16.00
#